data_31ae67f4035ebba6882d7ac642d21cc9
#
_entry.id   31ae67f4035ebba6882d7ac642d21cc9
#
_cell.length_a   1.000
_cell.length_b   1.000
_cell.length_c   1.000
_cell.angle_alpha   90.00
_cell.angle_beta   90.00
_cell.angle_gamma   90.00
#
_symmetry.space_group_name_H-M   'P 1'
#
loop_
_entity.id
_entity.type
_entity.pdbx_description
1 polymer ?
#
loop_
_entity_poly.entity_id
_entity_poly.type
_entity_poly.pdbx_seq_one_letter_code
_entity_poly.pdbx_strand_id
1 'polypeptide(L)'
;MKQFVLSLSGTLLLAFTGIAQAIESLSFDVLETYDDVEIRQYAPHLLATVRVDGEFDEAGSQAFRPLFNYISGDNRSDAKIAMTAPVLQQPDERQGSWLISFVMPSGFEKDSLPVPTSEIVQVSEQPSMRMAALEYRGGWSQSRYAEQELKLRSALSNVPLTACGDPRWARHDPPFMPWFLRKNEILIPLCESSDTL
;
A
#
# COMPACT_ATOMS: atom_id res chain seq x y z
N MET A 1 27.39 -9.10 70.63
CA MET A 1 27.72 -8.62 69.27
C MET A 1 26.92 -9.44 68.28
N LYS A 2 25.84 -8.90 67.73
CA LYS A 2 24.97 -9.56 66.71
C LYS A 2 25.28 -8.95 65.36
N GLN A 3 25.87 -9.70 64.43
CA GLN A 3 26.09 -9.29 63.06
C GLN A 3 24.78 -9.41 62.27
N PHE A 4 24.36 -8.31 61.66
CA PHE A 4 23.28 -8.25 60.68
C PHE A 4 23.87 -8.51 59.28
N VAL A 5 23.45 -9.58 58.64
CA VAL A 5 23.78 -9.85 57.23
C VAL A 5 22.64 -9.23 56.39
N LEU A 6 22.94 -8.17 55.66
CA LEU A 6 22.03 -7.62 54.65
C LEU A 6 22.16 -8.45 53.37
N SER A 7 21.10 -9.18 53.07
CA SER A 7 20.95 -9.85 51.75
C SER A 7 20.40 -8.85 50.70
N LEU A 8 21.23 -8.53 49.71
CA LEU A 8 20.87 -7.67 48.59
C LEU A 8 20.33 -8.54 47.47
N SER A 9 19.00 -8.67 47.38
CA SER A 9 18.33 -9.36 46.26
C SER A 9 18.24 -8.42 45.06
N GLY A 10 19.16 -8.59 44.11
CA GLY A 10 19.14 -7.89 42.85
C GLY A 10 18.10 -8.48 41.93
N THR A 11 17.00 -7.75 41.70
CA THR A 11 16.00 -8.10 40.69
C THR A 11 16.53 -7.71 39.30
N LEU A 12 16.90 -8.72 38.51
CA LEU A 12 17.33 -8.54 37.10
C LEU A 12 16.07 -8.27 36.25
N LEU A 13 15.87 -7.02 35.88
CA LEU A 13 14.82 -6.61 34.95
C LEU A 13 15.27 -6.95 33.51
N LEU A 14 14.80 -8.07 32.98
CA LEU A 14 14.95 -8.42 31.57
C LEU A 14 14.05 -7.50 30.73
N ALA A 15 14.63 -6.45 30.14
CA ALA A 15 13.96 -5.63 29.15
C ALA A 15 13.80 -6.44 27.85
N PHE A 16 12.60 -6.94 27.60
CA PHE A 16 12.21 -7.46 26.28
C PHE A 16 12.10 -6.29 25.31
N THR A 17 13.18 -5.97 24.60
CA THR A 17 13.13 -5.09 23.42
C THR A 17 12.49 -5.88 22.27
N GLY A 18 11.17 -5.88 22.18
CA GLY A 18 10.47 -6.31 20.99
C GLY A 18 10.86 -5.39 19.84
N ILE A 19 11.61 -5.90 18.86
CA ILE A 19 11.86 -5.19 17.61
C ILE A 19 10.52 -5.12 16.89
N ALA A 20 9.84 -3.98 16.96
CA ALA A 20 8.71 -3.69 16.09
C ALA A 20 9.28 -3.61 14.66
N GLN A 21 9.06 -4.64 13.88
CA GLN A 21 9.45 -4.63 12.47
C GLN A 21 8.53 -3.64 11.76
N ALA A 22 9.10 -2.58 11.19
CA ALA A 22 8.35 -1.63 10.40
C ALA A 22 7.74 -2.35 9.19
N ILE A 23 6.48 -2.05 8.89
CA ILE A 23 5.82 -2.58 7.69
C ILE A 23 6.57 -2.02 6.48
N GLU A 24 6.99 -2.91 5.58
CA GLU A 24 7.65 -2.54 4.34
C GLU A 24 6.72 -1.71 3.47
N SER A 25 7.20 -0.62 2.90
CA SER A 25 6.45 0.26 2.01
C SER A 25 6.93 0.13 0.58
N LEU A 26 6.01 0.33 -0.36
CA LEU A 26 6.33 0.38 -1.79
C LEU A 26 7.38 1.45 -2.06
N SER A 27 8.49 1.05 -2.67
CA SER A 27 9.65 1.90 -2.89
C SER A 27 9.46 2.83 -4.09
N PHE A 28 9.90 4.07 -3.93
CA PHE A 28 9.93 5.07 -4.99
C PHE A 28 11.04 6.11 -4.77
N ASP A 29 11.41 6.78 -5.84
CA ASP A 29 12.25 7.98 -5.82
C ASP A 29 11.39 9.20 -6.11
N VAL A 30 11.55 10.29 -5.34
CA VAL A 30 10.92 11.58 -5.64
C VAL A 30 11.75 12.29 -6.70
N LEU A 31 11.14 12.55 -7.85
CA LEU A 31 11.78 13.23 -8.96
C LEU A 31 11.62 14.75 -8.86
N GLU A 32 10.40 15.20 -8.56
CA GLU A 32 10.01 16.60 -8.47
C GLU A 32 8.92 16.78 -7.42
N THR A 33 8.78 18.00 -6.89
CA THR A 33 7.72 18.36 -5.94
C THR A 33 7.09 19.69 -6.35
N TYR A 34 5.76 19.72 -6.41
CA TYR A 34 4.94 20.89 -6.71
C TYR A 34 3.92 21.08 -5.60
N ASP A 35 4.14 22.03 -4.71
CA ASP A 35 3.35 22.21 -3.49
C ASP A 35 3.19 20.89 -2.70
N ASP A 36 1.99 20.36 -2.63
CA ASP A 36 1.65 19.11 -1.93
C ASP A 36 1.72 17.85 -2.84
N VAL A 37 2.13 18.02 -4.12
CA VAL A 37 2.17 16.94 -5.11
C VAL A 37 3.62 16.54 -5.39
N GLU A 38 3.91 15.27 -5.27
CA GLU A 38 5.19 14.69 -5.66
C GLU A 38 5.05 13.93 -6.97
N ILE A 39 6.05 14.08 -7.83
CA ILE A 39 6.25 13.24 -9.00
C ILE A 39 7.25 12.16 -8.60
N ARG A 40 6.78 10.93 -8.61
CA ARG A 40 7.54 9.78 -8.10
C ARG A 40 7.82 8.76 -9.20
N GLN A 41 9.01 8.17 -9.19
CA GLN A 41 9.37 6.98 -9.95
C GLN A 41 9.25 5.76 -9.05
N TYR A 42 8.27 4.93 -9.30
CA TYR A 42 8.11 3.66 -8.60
C TYR A 42 8.96 2.57 -9.26
N ALA A 43 9.63 1.76 -8.45
CA ALA A 43 10.35 0.59 -8.93
C ALA A 43 9.39 -0.51 -9.43
N PRO A 44 9.83 -1.43 -10.29
CA PRO A 44 9.05 -2.63 -10.60
C PRO A 44 8.67 -3.37 -9.32
N HIS A 45 7.42 -3.84 -9.25
CA HIS A 45 6.91 -4.51 -8.05
C HIS A 45 5.83 -5.53 -8.39
N LEU A 46 5.58 -6.45 -7.48
CA LEU A 46 4.55 -7.47 -7.62
C LEU A 46 3.30 -7.08 -6.83
N LEU A 47 2.14 -7.37 -7.42
CA LEU A 47 0.84 -7.21 -6.78
C LEU A 47 0.13 -8.56 -6.68
N ALA A 48 -0.48 -8.82 -5.51
CA ALA A 48 -1.54 -9.81 -5.38
C ALA A 48 -2.87 -9.05 -5.41
N THR A 49 -3.73 -9.36 -6.37
CA THR A 49 -4.93 -8.58 -6.70
C THR A 49 -6.18 -9.46 -6.65
N VAL A 50 -7.25 -8.90 -6.09
CA VAL A 50 -8.61 -9.47 -6.14
C VAL A 50 -9.52 -8.45 -6.82
N ARG A 51 -10.36 -8.94 -7.75
CA ARG A 51 -11.45 -8.17 -8.33
C ARG A 51 -12.69 -8.31 -7.46
N VAL A 52 -13.36 -7.19 -7.22
CA VAL A 52 -14.59 -7.12 -6.42
C VAL A 52 -15.61 -6.29 -7.17
N ASP A 53 -16.83 -6.82 -7.31
CA ASP A 53 -17.98 -6.10 -7.83
C ASP A 53 -18.75 -5.44 -6.68
N GLY A 54 -19.24 -4.21 -6.88
CA GLY A 54 -20.07 -3.51 -5.90
C GLY A 54 -19.59 -2.11 -5.53
N GLU A 55 -20.01 -1.66 -4.36
CA GLU A 55 -19.76 -0.29 -3.90
C GLU A 55 -18.28 -0.06 -3.52
N PHE A 56 -17.80 1.13 -3.86
CA PHE A 56 -16.41 1.56 -3.60
C PHE A 56 -15.98 1.35 -2.15
N ASP A 57 -16.82 1.78 -1.21
CA ASP A 57 -16.47 1.81 0.23
C ASP A 57 -16.36 0.38 0.81
N GLU A 58 -17.04 -0.59 0.21
CA GLU A 58 -17.07 -1.99 0.65
C GLU A 58 -16.00 -2.85 -0.01
N ALA A 59 -15.54 -2.48 -1.22
CA ALA A 59 -14.63 -3.29 -2.03
C ALA A 59 -13.36 -3.69 -1.28
N GLY A 60 -12.75 -2.76 -0.55
CA GLY A 60 -11.56 -3.04 0.26
C GLY A 60 -11.78 -4.13 1.31
N SER A 61 -12.93 -4.11 1.99
CA SER A 61 -13.27 -5.09 3.03
C SER A 61 -13.56 -6.47 2.43
N GLN A 62 -14.22 -6.53 1.27
CA GLN A 62 -14.52 -7.78 0.58
C GLN A 62 -13.26 -8.48 0.07
N ALA A 63 -12.31 -7.72 -0.51
CA ALA A 63 -11.07 -8.26 -1.02
C ALA A 63 -10.04 -8.60 0.06
N PHE A 64 -10.14 -7.98 1.24
CA PHE A 64 -9.12 -8.15 2.29
C PHE A 64 -8.97 -9.60 2.72
N ARG A 65 -10.05 -10.32 2.93
CA ARG A 65 -10.00 -11.70 3.43
C ARG A 65 -9.25 -12.65 2.50
N PRO A 66 -9.57 -12.75 1.19
CA PRO A 66 -8.82 -13.64 0.30
C PRO A 66 -7.35 -13.22 0.14
N LEU A 67 -7.04 -11.93 0.10
CA LEU A 67 -5.66 -11.45 0.06
C LEU A 67 -4.90 -11.78 1.34
N PHE A 68 -5.53 -11.58 2.49
CA PHE A 68 -4.93 -11.90 3.79
C PHE A 68 -4.71 -13.41 3.97
N ASN A 69 -5.64 -14.25 3.54
CA ASN A 69 -5.47 -15.70 3.55
C ASN A 69 -4.24 -16.10 2.72
N TYR A 70 -4.12 -15.56 1.50
CA TYR A 70 -2.98 -15.81 0.62
C TYR A 70 -1.64 -15.52 1.29
N ILE A 71 -1.47 -14.34 1.89
CA ILE A 71 -0.21 -13.98 2.56
C ILE A 71 0.00 -14.70 3.88
N SER A 72 -1.07 -15.26 4.48
CA SER A 72 -1.01 -16.02 5.72
C SER A 72 -0.64 -17.50 5.54
N GLY A 73 -0.51 -17.96 4.27
CA GLY A 73 -0.10 -19.32 3.95
C GLY A 73 -1.09 -20.10 3.09
N ASP A 74 -2.25 -19.52 2.70
CA ASP A 74 -3.18 -20.16 1.76
C ASP A 74 -2.63 -20.04 0.31
N ASN A 75 -1.49 -20.72 0.11
CA ASN A 75 -0.76 -20.81 -1.15
C ASN A 75 -0.12 -22.20 -1.25
N ARG A 76 0.33 -22.58 -2.44
CA ARG A 76 0.84 -23.93 -2.71
C ARG A 76 2.07 -24.33 -1.90
N SER A 77 2.74 -23.40 -1.27
CA SER A 77 3.95 -23.62 -0.48
C SER A 77 3.71 -23.55 1.04
N ASP A 78 2.47 -23.31 1.49
CA ASP A 78 2.11 -23.03 2.89
C ASP A 78 3.00 -21.94 3.54
N ALA A 79 3.54 -21.05 2.71
CA ALA A 79 4.51 -20.04 3.11
C ALA A 79 3.83 -18.72 3.51
N LYS A 80 4.29 -18.13 4.61
CA LYS A 80 3.85 -16.80 5.01
C LYS A 80 4.61 -15.74 4.24
N ILE A 81 3.87 -14.76 3.74
CA ILE A 81 4.39 -13.56 3.08
C ILE A 81 4.16 -12.38 4.03
N ALA A 82 5.16 -11.54 4.25
CA ALA A 82 5.02 -10.39 5.13
C ALA A 82 4.01 -9.37 4.58
N MET A 83 3.23 -8.76 5.48
CA MET A 83 2.33 -7.66 5.09
C MET A 83 3.14 -6.42 4.76
N THR A 84 2.77 -5.74 3.68
CA THR A 84 3.36 -4.46 3.25
C THR A 84 2.32 -3.35 3.20
N ALA A 85 2.74 -2.15 2.93
CA ALA A 85 1.90 -0.99 2.66
C ALA A 85 2.34 -0.32 1.33
N PRO A 86 1.43 0.34 0.64
CA PRO A 86 0.01 0.48 0.89
C PRO A 86 -0.84 -0.70 0.37
N VAL A 87 -2.10 -0.74 0.79
CA VAL A 87 -3.16 -1.45 0.07
C VAL A 87 -3.67 -0.53 -1.03
N LEU A 88 -3.65 -1.02 -2.27
CA LEU A 88 -4.10 -0.26 -3.43
C LEU A 88 -5.55 -0.62 -3.80
N GLN A 89 -6.32 0.38 -4.20
CA GLN A 89 -7.63 0.22 -4.83
C GLN A 89 -7.65 1.04 -6.11
N GLN A 90 -8.19 0.48 -7.18
CA GLN A 90 -8.36 1.19 -8.46
C GLN A 90 -9.60 0.69 -9.20
N PRO A 91 -10.16 1.47 -10.15
CA PRO A 91 -11.23 0.97 -11.00
C PRO A 91 -10.77 -0.25 -11.81
N ASP A 92 -11.71 -1.13 -12.12
CA ASP A 92 -11.52 -2.16 -13.14
C ASP A 92 -12.11 -1.66 -14.47
N GLU A 93 -11.73 -2.28 -15.58
CA GLU A 93 -12.33 -2.02 -16.90
C GLU A 93 -13.84 -2.29 -16.92
N ARG A 94 -14.33 -3.17 -16.02
CA ARG A 94 -15.76 -3.40 -15.83
C ARG A 94 -16.35 -2.31 -14.94
N GLN A 95 -17.37 -1.65 -15.46
CA GLN A 95 -18.08 -0.65 -14.67
C GLN A 95 -18.68 -1.28 -13.38
N GLY A 96 -18.45 -0.63 -12.24
CA GLY A 96 -18.90 -1.10 -10.92
C GLY A 96 -18.04 -2.19 -10.32
N SER A 97 -16.83 -2.42 -10.85
CA SER A 97 -15.84 -3.35 -10.30
C SER A 97 -14.56 -2.62 -9.89
N TRP A 98 -13.88 -3.17 -8.89
CA TRP A 98 -12.68 -2.62 -8.30
C TRP A 98 -11.58 -3.68 -8.24
N LEU A 99 -10.36 -3.26 -8.48
CA LEU A 99 -9.16 -4.05 -8.23
C LEU A 99 -8.55 -3.62 -6.90
N ILE A 100 -8.48 -4.57 -5.97
CA ILE A 100 -7.84 -4.36 -4.67
C ILE A 100 -6.57 -5.17 -4.64
N SER A 101 -5.44 -4.54 -4.31
CA SER A 101 -4.15 -5.17 -4.39
C SER A 101 -3.33 -4.99 -3.12
N PHE A 102 -2.67 -6.05 -2.70
CA PHE A 102 -1.53 -5.97 -1.78
C PHE A 102 -0.25 -5.88 -2.59
N VAL A 103 0.64 -4.98 -2.23
CA VAL A 103 2.00 -4.95 -2.75
C VAL A 103 2.76 -6.12 -2.12
N MET A 104 3.52 -6.87 -2.91
CA MET A 104 4.35 -7.94 -2.37
C MET A 104 5.69 -7.40 -1.89
N PRO A 105 6.32 -8.03 -0.87
CA PRO A 105 7.64 -7.61 -0.41
C PRO A 105 8.67 -7.59 -1.54
N SER A 106 9.57 -6.62 -1.51
CA SER A 106 10.59 -6.38 -2.55
C SER A 106 11.58 -7.55 -2.73
N GLY A 107 11.68 -8.43 -1.74
CA GLY A 107 12.53 -9.63 -1.80
C GLY A 107 12.01 -10.75 -2.68
N PHE A 108 10.81 -10.63 -3.27
CA PHE A 108 10.25 -11.64 -4.16
C PHE A 108 10.40 -11.25 -5.63
N GLU A 109 10.80 -12.23 -6.43
CA GLU A 109 10.62 -12.22 -7.88
C GLU A 109 9.35 -13.00 -8.24
N LYS A 110 8.79 -12.76 -9.42
CA LYS A 110 7.52 -13.37 -9.85
C LYS A 110 7.54 -14.90 -9.76
N ASP A 111 8.65 -15.52 -10.16
CA ASP A 111 8.79 -16.96 -10.17
C ASP A 111 9.06 -17.57 -8.79
N SER A 112 9.48 -16.77 -7.82
CA SER A 112 9.73 -17.18 -6.43
C SER A 112 8.54 -16.94 -5.49
N LEU A 113 7.55 -16.14 -5.94
CA LEU A 113 6.38 -15.84 -5.13
C LEU A 113 5.47 -17.10 -5.02
N PRO A 114 5.04 -17.47 -3.79
CA PRO A 114 4.12 -18.60 -3.61
C PRO A 114 2.86 -18.46 -4.45
N VAL A 115 2.49 -19.51 -5.18
CA VAL A 115 1.32 -19.51 -6.05
C VAL A 115 0.05 -19.57 -5.21
N PRO A 116 -0.93 -18.63 -5.37
CA PRO A 116 -2.19 -18.69 -4.65
C PRO A 116 -2.93 -20.02 -4.87
N THR A 117 -3.61 -20.55 -3.85
CA THR A 117 -4.53 -21.69 -3.99
C THR A 117 -5.88 -21.22 -4.51
N SER A 118 -6.26 -20.00 -4.21
CA SER A 118 -7.51 -19.39 -4.66
C SER A 118 -7.37 -18.78 -6.05
N GLU A 119 -8.26 -19.15 -6.98
CA GLU A 119 -8.27 -18.61 -8.36
C GLU A 119 -8.67 -17.13 -8.44
N ILE A 120 -9.30 -16.58 -7.39
CA ILE A 120 -9.68 -15.16 -7.36
C ILE A 120 -8.50 -14.24 -7.03
N VAL A 121 -7.40 -14.77 -6.46
CA VAL A 121 -6.18 -14.02 -6.19
C VAL A 121 -5.24 -14.15 -7.39
N GLN A 122 -4.98 -13.06 -8.06
CA GLN A 122 -4.09 -13.00 -9.21
C GLN A 122 -2.81 -12.26 -8.87
N VAL A 123 -1.68 -12.84 -9.25
CA VAL A 123 -0.36 -12.20 -9.09
C VAL A 123 0.06 -11.59 -10.42
N SER A 124 0.44 -10.33 -10.39
CA SER A 124 0.94 -9.60 -11.56
C SER A 124 2.17 -8.78 -11.23
N GLU A 125 3.00 -8.58 -12.23
CA GLU A 125 4.13 -7.67 -12.17
C GLU A 125 3.73 -6.30 -12.70
N GLN A 126 4.08 -5.26 -11.96
CA GLN A 126 3.95 -3.87 -12.39
C GLN A 126 5.33 -3.39 -12.85
N PRO A 127 5.44 -2.85 -14.05
CA PRO A 127 6.71 -2.25 -14.48
C PRO A 127 7.04 -1.01 -13.67
N SER A 128 8.28 -0.55 -13.78
CA SER A 128 8.63 0.77 -13.27
C SER A 128 7.74 1.82 -13.91
N MET A 129 7.18 2.72 -13.09
CA MET A 129 6.25 3.73 -13.60
C MET A 129 6.37 5.06 -12.86
N ARG A 130 6.16 6.13 -13.61
CA ARG A 130 6.08 7.48 -13.05
C ARG A 130 4.65 7.78 -12.65
N MET A 131 4.46 8.29 -11.44
CA MET A 131 3.15 8.70 -10.93
C MET A 131 3.24 10.07 -10.25
N ALA A 132 2.15 10.82 -10.35
CA ALA A 132 1.90 11.94 -9.44
C ALA A 132 1.22 11.40 -8.18
N ALA A 133 1.67 11.86 -7.03
CA ALA A 133 1.19 11.45 -5.73
C ALA A 133 0.76 12.64 -4.89
N LEU A 134 -0.42 12.55 -4.27
CA LEU A 134 -0.91 13.50 -3.27
C LEU A 134 -1.20 12.74 -1.97
N GLU A 135 -0.45 13.06 -0.91
CA GLU A 135 -0.71 12.52 0.43
C GLU A 135 -1.82 13.34 1.14
N TYR A 136 -2.69 12.65 1.85
CA TYR A 136 -3.65 13.29 2.74
C TYR A 136 -3.98 12.42 3.94
N ARG A 137 -4.55 13.04 4.99
CA ARG A 137 -5.07 12.33 6.15
C ARG A 137 -6.58 12.32 6.15
N GLY A 138 -7.20 11.21 6.58
CA GLY A 138 -8.65 11.15 6.65
C GLY A 138 -9.27 9.80 6.42
N GLY A 139 -10.60 9.81 6.20
CA GLY A 139 -11.40 8.62 5.91
C GLY A 139 -11.20 8.06 4.50
N TRP A 140 -11.84 6.92 4.26
CA TRP A 140 -11.71 6.13 3.02
C TRP A 140 -12.98 6.18 2.14
N SER A 141 -13.86 7.15 2.33
CA SER A 141 -15.07 7.26 1.52
C SER A 141 -14.76 7.68 0.08
N GLN A 142 -15.57 7.22 -0.86
CA GLN A 142 -15.47 7.59 -2.27
C GLN A 142 -15.48 9.11 -2.48
N SER A 143 -16.34 9.83 -1.75
CA SER A 143 -16.42 11.29 -1.82
C SER A 143 -15.12 11.97 -1.38
N ARG A 144 -14.47 11.45 -0.34
CA ARG A 144 -13.20 12.00 0.14
C ARG A 144 -12.08 11.76 -0.88
N TYR A 145 -12.05 10.57 -1.48
CA TYR A 145 -11.09 10.26 -2.54
C TYR A 145 -11.29 11.14 -3.77
N ALA A 146 -12.54 11.30 -4.22
CA ALA A 146 -12.85 12.17 -5.35
C ALA A 146 -12.42 13.62 -5.11
N GLU A 147 -12.62 14.15 -3.90
CA GLU A 147 -12.13 15.49 -3.52
C GLU A 147 -10.61 15.61 -3.66
N GLN A 148 -9.86 14.63 -3.15
CA GLN A 148 -8.39 14.66 -3.22
C GLN A 148 -7.86 14.42 -4.65
N GLU A 149 -8.54 13.57 -5.42
CA GLU A 149 -8.23 13.37 -6.84
C GLU A 149 -8.38 14.66 -7.65
N LEU A 150 -9.47 15.42 -7.42
CA LEU A 150 -9.66 16.70 -8.07
C LEU A 150 -8.54 17.69 -7.73
N LYS A 151 -8.07 17.72 -6.49
CA LYS A 151 -6.91 18.55 -6.09
C LYS A 151 -5.65 18.15 -6.85
N LEU A 152 -5.36 16.85 -6.91
CA LEU A 152 -4.20 16.34 -7.62
C LEU A 152 -4.27 16.68 -9.11
N ARG A 153 -5.40 16.45 -9.77
CA ARG A 153 -5.60 16.78 -11.18
C ARG A 153 -5.50 18.30 -11.45
N SER A 154 -6.01 19.12 -10.54
CA SER A 154 -5.89 20.57 -10.63
C SER A 154 -4.42 21.03 -10.52
N ALA A 155 -3.63 20.46 -9.62
CA ALA A 155 -2.21 20.75 -9.52
C ALA A 155 -1.45 20.35 -10.80
N LEU A 156 -1.77 19.19 -11.36
CA LEU A 156 -1.15 18.70 -12.59
C LEU A 156 -1.49 19.56 -13.83
N SER A 157 -2.61 20.28 -13.83
CA SER A 157 -2.96 21.16 -14.97
C SER A 157 -1.98 22.33 -15.17
N ASN A 158 -1.18 22.65 -14.17
CA ASN A 158 -0.21 23.73 -14.18
C ASN A 158 1.23 23.26 -14.47
N VAL A 159 1.44 21.97 -14.72
CA VAL A 159 2.76 21.40 -14.99
C VAL A 159 2.76 20.69 -16.35
N PRO A 160 3.90 20.59 -17.03
CA PRO A 160 4.00 19.99 -18.36
C PRO A 160 4.02 18.46 -18.31
N LEU A 161 3.09 17.86 -17.53
CA LEU A 161 2.97 16.43 -17.34
C LEU A 161 1.55 15.98 -17.67
N THR A 162 1.41 14.88 -18.39
CA THR A 162 0.12 14.35 -18.81
C THR A 162 -0.25 13.16 -17.95
N ALA A 163 -1.38 13.27 -17.24
CA ALA A 163 -1.98 12.15 -16.55
C ALA A 163 -2.50 11.13 -17.57
N CYS A 164 -2.18 9.84 -17.37
CA CYS A 164 -2.65 8.77 -18.24
C CYS A 164 -3.06 7.55 -17.41
N GLY A 165 -4.32 7.22 -17.47
CA GLY A 165 -4.91 6.10 -16.75
C GLY A 165 -5.69 6.52 -15.51
N ASP A 166 -6.21 5.49 -14.85
CA ASP A 166 -7.09 5.65 -13.71
C ASP A 166 -6.31 5.92 -12.43
N PRO A 167 -6.91 6.65 -11.48
CA PRO A 167 -6.30 6.89 -10.18
C PRO A 167 -6.19 5.58 -9.39
N ARG A 168 -5.14 5.49 -8.58
CA ARG A 168 -4.98 4.46 -7.56
C ARG A 168 -5.08 5.10 -6.19
N TRP A 169 -5.90 4.53 -5.35
CA TRP A 169 -6.05 4.96 -3.96
C TRP A 169 -5.23 4.07 -3.06
N ALA A 170 -4.28 4.65 -2.35
CA ALA A 170 -3.33 3.94 -1.52
C ALA A 170 -3.63 4.17 -0.03
N ARG A 171 -3.85 3.08 0.71
CA ARG A 171 -4.15 3.08 2.16
C ARG A 171 -2.94 2.54 2.90
N HIS A 172 -2.32 3.36 3.73
CA HIS A 172 -1.10 2.99 4.45
C HIS A 172 -1.36 2.46 5.85
N ASP A 173 -2.46 2.84 6.45
CA ASP A 173 -2.77 2.51 7.83
C ASP A 173 -3.87 1.44 7.97
N PRO A 174 -3.83 0.65 9.05
CA PRO A 174 -4.85 -0.35 9.32
C PRO A 174 -6.19 0.28 9.74
N PRO A 175 -7.31 -0.46 9.61
CA PRO A 175 -8.65 0.07 9.87
C PRO A 175 -8.91 0.49 11.32
N PHE A 176 -8.16 -0.04 12.29
CA PHE A 176 -8.28 0.36 13.69
C PHE A 176 -7.57 1.69 14.03
N MET A 177 -6.74 2.22 13.13
CA MET A 177 -6.18 3.55 13.27
C MET A 177 -7.31 4.60 13.25
N PRO A 178 -7.34 5.59 14.18
CA PRO A 178 -8.31 6.67 14.14
C PRO A 178 -8.35 7.35 12.77
N TRP A 179 -9.55 7.52 12.21
CA TRP A 179 -9.71 7.94 10.81
C TRP A 179 -8.96 9.23 10.46
N PHE A 180 -8.88 10.19 11.38
CA PHE A 180 -8.23 11.49 11.17
C PHE A 180 -6.69 11.42 11.17
N LEU A 181 -6.10 10.29 11.62
CA LEU A 181 -4.65 10.04 11.59
C LEU A 181 -4.22 9.21 10.38
N ARG A 182 -5.17 8.52 9.71
CA ARG A 182 -4.85 7.62 8.60
C ARG A 182 -4.17 8.35 7.47
N LYS A 183 -2.99 7.86 7.09
CA LYS A 183 -2.27 8.27 5.89
C LYS A 183 -2.88 7.59 4.67
N ASN A 184 -3.21 8.39 3.68
CA ASN A 184 -3.69 7.94 2.38
C ASN A 184 -3.00 8.71 1.27
N GLU A 185 -3.01 8.14 0.07
CA GLU A 185 -2.51 8.82 -1.11
C GLU A 185 -3.43 8.58 -2.30
N ILE A 186 -3.47 9.57 -3.19
CA ILE A 186 -3.97 9.42 -4.55
C ILE A 186 -2.75 9.36 -5.46
N LEU A 187 -2.69 8.32 -6.28
CA LEU A 187 -1.62 8.12 -7.26
C LEU A 187 -2.23 8.15 -8.67
N ILE A 188 -1.72 9.00 -9.55
CA ILE A 188 -2.16 9.06 -10.94
C ILE A 188 -0.95 8.74 -11.83
N PRO A 189 -1.04 7.70 -12.69
CA PRO A 189 0.01 7.41 -13.66
C PRO A 189 0.26 8.57 -14.61
N LEU A 190 1.52 8.83 -14.94
CA LEU A 190 1.95 9.86 -15.88
C LEU A 190 2.48 9.20 -17.14
N CYS A 191 2.05 9.70 -18.29
CA CYS A 191 2.63 9.33 -19.56
C CYS A 191 4.03 9.92 -19.69
N GLU A 192 4.93 9.18 -20.31
CA GLU A 192 6.13 9.77 -20.80
C GLU A 192 5.74 10.84 -21.83
N SER A 193 6.28 12.04 -21.68
CA SER A 193 6.14 13.06 -22.71
C SER A 193 6.70 12.43 -23.98
N SER A 194 5.84 12.25 -24.99
CA SER A 194 6.35 11.94 -26.32
C SER A 194 7.16 13.17 -26.72
N ASP A 195 8.46 13.16 -26.45
CA ASP A 195 9.36 14.13 -27.01
C ASP A 195 9.19 14.01 -28.53
N THR A 196 8.49 14.99 -29.06
CA THR A 196 8.30 15.16 -30.51
C THR A 196 9.69 15.34 -31.10
N LEU A 197 10.13 14.31 -31.85
CA LEU A 197 11.28 14.39 -32.73
C LEU A 197 11.09 15.47 -33.79
#